data_a7579dfa46037f647a9fff2c6c32a1f1
#
_entry.id   a7579dfa46037f647a9fff2c6c32a1f1
#
_cell.length_a   1.000
_cell.length_b   1.000
_cell.length_c   1.000
_cell.angle_alpha   90.00
_cell.angle_beta   90.00
_cell.angle_gamma   90.00
#
_symmetry.space_group_name_H-M   'P 1'
#
loop_
_entity.id
_entity.type
_entity.pdbx_description
1 polymer ?
#
loop_
_entity_poly.entity_id
_entity_poly.type
_entity_poly.pdbx_seq_one_letter_code
_entity_poly.pdbx_strand_id
1 'polypeptide(L)'
;KTVMEPSITLAEDGFYLYPGEIKRQQSDKEKIESFEGTKLYFLNSNGESFEPGDKLVQKDLANTLKIISENGKKGFYEGEIADKIVNDIQANGGYITIDDLKNYTVRKSEVLTGKFNGYDIHTLNLPSYGSITIQMIQIFDQLKIENERDWTLKISSAVEESYKYRFFQKNLDSVNSILSINRAKQIASNIEDNQSEVVFKSNLYEFDSKDLAQGHTAHLTTSDKYGNVVSLTQTLGPNMGSKVATKGLGFLYNV
;
A
#
# COMPACT_ATOMS: atom_id res chain seq x y z
N LYS A 1 15.15 17.04 -9.91
CA LYS A 1 16.38 16.92 -9.10
C LYS A 1 16.12 17.28 -7.64
N THR A 2 15.76 18.49 -7.31
CA THR A 2 15.62 18.99 -5.95
C THR A 2 14.76 18.11 -5.01
N VAL A 3 13.63 17.58 -5.49
CA VAL A 3 12.72 16.75 -4.66
C VAL A 3 13.26 15.34 -4.37
N MET A 4 14.23 14.85 -5.14
CA MET A 4 14.85 13.55 -4.94
C MET A 4 16.14 13.62 -4.10
N GLU A 5 16.72 14.79 -3.96
CA GLU A 5 17.99 14.99 -3.26
C GLU A 5 18.01 14.42 -1.83
N PRO A 6 16.97 14.65 -0.98
CA PRO A 6 16.96 14.07 0.36
C PRO A 6 17.02 12.54 0.37
N SER A 7 16.32 11.89 -0.58
CA SER A 7 16.32 10.42 -0.70
C SER A 7 17.66 9.90 -1.20
N ILE A 8 18.30 10.61 -2.13
CA ILE A 8 19.65 10.28 -2.63
C ILE A 8 20.66 10.37 -1.49
N THR A 9 20.63 11.46 -0.72
CA THR A 9 21.53 11.66 0.43
C THR A 9 21.33 10.58 1.49
N LEU A 10 20.08 10.25 1.84
CA LEU A 10 19.81 9.17 2.81
C LEU A 10 20.33 7.81 2.33
N ALA A 11 20.20 7.49 1.05
CA ALA A 11 20.70 6.25 0.51
C ALA A 11 22.23 6.23 0.44
N GLU A 12 22.88 7.36 0.10
CA GLU A 12 24.32 7.48 -0.06
C GLU A 12 25.07 7.54 1.29
N ASP A 13 24.57 8.40 2.19
CA ASP A 13 25.18 8.59 3.53
C ASP A 13 24.70 7.54 4.53
N GLY A 14 23.53 6.96 4.29
CA GLY A 14 22.91 5.97 5.15
C GLY A 14 22.16 6.57 6.33
N PHE A 15 21.36 5.74 6.98
CA PHE A 15 20.59 6.05 8.18
C PHE A 15 20.64 4.90 9.19
N TYR A 16 20.31 5.22 10.44
CA TYR A 16 20.31 4.22 11.51
C TYR A 16 18.99 3.46 11.54
N LEU A 17 19.10 2.12 11.63
CA LEU A 17 17.93 1.23 11.63
C LEU A 17 17.25 1.20 13.00
N TYR A 18 15.94 1.25 12.99
CA TYR A 18 15.11 1.13 14.18
C TYR A 18 14.67 -0.31 14.44
N PRO A 19 14.31 -0.68 15.69
CA PRO A 19 13.90 -2.04 16.04
C PRO A 19 12.77 -2.60 15.16
N GLY A 20 11.81 -1.77 14.74
CA GLY A 20 10.71 -2.18 13.88
C GLY A 20 11.14 -2.61 12.47
N GLU A 21 12.17 -1.97 11.91
CA GLU A 21 12.73 -2.31 10.60
C GLU A 21 13.49 -3.62 10.66
N ILE A 22 14.28 -3.82 11.72
CA ILE A 22 15.01 -5.06 11.96
C ILE A 22 14.06 -6.24 12.12
N LYS A 23 12.98 -6.09 12.91
CA LYS A 23 11.98 -7.13 13.08
C LYS A 23 11.36 -7.56 11.76
N ARG A 24 11.09 -6.60 10.85
CA ARG A 24 10.56 -6.87 9.51
C ARG A 24 11.55 -7.65 8.65
N GLN A 25 12.83 -7.29 8.67
CA GLN A 25 13.88 -8.01 7.94
C GLN A 25 14.06 -9.43 8.49
N GLN A 26 14.11 -9.59 9.80
CA GLN A 26 14.26 -10.89 10.46
C GLN A 26 13.10 -11.85 10.16
N SER A 27 11.87 -11.34 10.04
CA SER A 27 10.70 -12.19 9.70
C SER A 27 10.77 -12.83 8.30
N ASP A 28 11.57 -12.27 7.40
CA ASP A 28 11.75 -12.75 6.03
C ASP A 28 13.18 -13.22 5.73
N LYS A 29 13.98 -13.49 6.77
CA LYS A 29 15.41 -13.79 6.66
C LYS A 29 15.72 -14.90 5.65
N GLU A 30 15.02 -16.02 5.68
CA GLU A 30 15.22 -17.14 4.75
C GLU A 30 15.07 -16.73 3.28
N LYS A 31 14.09 -15.87 2.99
CA LYS A 31 13.87 -15.35 1.63
C LYS A 31 14.91 -14.31 1.24
N ILE A 32 15.35 -13.47 2.19
CA ILE A 32 16.46 -12.53 1.97
C ILE A 32 17.71 -13.30 1.60
N GLU A 33 18.00 -14.41 2.29
CA GLU A 33 19.15 -15.28 2.04
C GLU A 33 19.06 -16.05 0.73
N SER A 34 17.89 -16.17 0.11
CA SER A 34 17.70 -16.91 -1.14
C SER A 34 18.14 -16.14 -2.39
N PHE A 35 18.27 -14.80 -2.32
CA PHE A 35 18.61 -13.97 -3.46
C PHE A 35 19.88 -13.15 -3.21
N GLU A 36 20.88 -13.31 -4.08
CA GLU A 36 22.18 -12.64 -3.94
C GLU A 36 22.10 -11.12 -3.88
N GLY A 37 21.25 -10.51 -4.69
CA GLY A 37 21.03 -9.06 -4.65
C GLY A 37 20.44 -8.61 -3.32
N THR A 38 19.49 -9.37 -2.77
CA THR A 38 18.82 -9.02 -1.52
C THR A 38 19.76 -9.20 -0.32
N LYS A 39 20.55 -10.26 -0.28
CA LYS A 39 21.60 -10.44 0.74
C LYS A 39 22.51 -9.22 0.83
N LEU A 40 22.96 -8.73 -0.34
CA LEU A 40 23.89 -7.62 -0.44
C LEU A 40 23.38 -6.35 0.25
N TYR A 41 22.06 -6.13 0.25
CA TYR A 41 21.46 -4.90 0.78
C TYR A 41 20.86 -5.04 2.17
N PHE A 42 20.48 -6.24 2.59
CA PHE A 42 19.70 -6.44 3.81
C PHE A 42 20.37 -7.38 4.83
N LEU A 43 21.60 -7.81 4.57
CA LEU A 43 22.47 -8.45 5.54
C LEU A 43 23.75 -7.61 5.72
N ASN A 44 24.35 -7.73 6.89
CA ASN A 44 25.63 -7.09 7.19
C ASN A 44 26.80 -7.82 6.47
N SER A 45 28.03 -7.32 6.62
CA SER A 45 29.22 -7.89 5.98
C SER A 45 29.54 -9.32 6.40
N ASN A 46 28.98 -9.81 7.51
CA ASN A 46 29.13 -11.18 8.00
C ASN A 46 28.02 -12.10 7.46
N GLY A 47 27.07 -11.59 6.68
CA GLY A 47 25.90 -12.33 6.21
C GLY A 47 24.80 -12.50 7.28
N GLU A 48 24.82 -11.69 8.33
CA GLU A 48 23.85 -11.71 9.42
C GLU A 48 22.85 -10.56 9.28
N SER A 49 21.71 -10.68 9.96
CA SER A 49 20.75 -9.56 10.05
C SER A 49 21.39 -8.37 10.76
N PHE A 50 21.01 -7.18 10.33
CA PHE A 50 21.35 -5.94 11.05
C PHE A 50 20.77 -5.93 12.47
N GLU A 51 21.40 -5.17 13.35
CA GLU A 51 20.94 -4.91 14.71
C GLU A 51 20.37 -3.48 14.84
N PRO A 52 19.49 -3.22 15.82
CA PRO A 52 19.00 -1.86 16.08
C PRO A 52 20.16 -0.89 16.34
N GLY A 53 20.21 0.19 15.59
CA GLY A 53 21.29 1.18 15.66
C GLY A 53 22.42 0.97 14.64
N ASP A 54 22.40 -0.13 13.88
CA ASP A 54 23.30 -0.28 12.73
C ASP A 54 22.98 0.73 11.66
N LYS A 55 23.99 1.14 10.92
CA LYS A 55 23.84 2.08 9.83
C LYS A 55 23.67 1.35 8.49
N LEU A 56 22.50 1.55 7.86
CA LEU A 56 22.22 1.04 6.51
C LEU A 56 22.67 2.07 5.47
N VAL A 57 23.60 1.67 4.61
CA VAL A 57 24.10 2.48 3.48
C VAL A 57 23.81 1.74 2.19
N GLN A 58 23.13 2.40 1.25
CA GLN A 58 22.66 1.81 -0.01
C GLN A 58 23.17 2.60 -1.22
N LYS A 59 24.49 2.53 -1.49
CA LYS A 59 25.11 3.29 -2.60
C LYS A 59 24.54 2.97 -3.97
N ASP A 60 24.17 1.72 -4.21
CA ASP A 60 23.53 1.32 -5.48
C ASP A 60 22.17 1.97 -5.65
N LEU A 61 21.37 2.05 -4.57
CA LEU A 61 20.10 2.78 -4.58
C LEU A 61 20.33 4.27 -4.83
N ALA A 62 21.32 4.87 -4.18
CA ALA A 62 21.66 6.27 -4.42
C ALA A 62 22.00 6.53 -5.89
N ASN A 63 22.80 5.65 -6.52
CA ASN A 63 23.12 5.75 -7.94
C ASN A 63 21.88 5.58 -8.83
N THR A 64 21.04 4.58 -8.56
CA THR A 64 19.76 4.40 -9.25
C THR A 64 18.89 5.65 -9.17
N LEU A 65 18.75 6.25 -7.99
CA LEU A 65 17.99 7.48 -7.79
C LEU A 65 18.60 8.70 -8.53
N LYS A 66 19.94 8.80 -8.59
CA LYS A 66 20.65 9.83 -9.37
C LYS A 66 20.32 9.71 -10.86
N ILE A 67 20.42 8.51 -11.43
CA ILE A 67 20.08 8.25 -12.83
C ILE A 67 18.63 8.64 -13.13
N ILE A 68 17.69 8.25 -12.27
CA ILE A 68 16.26 8.62 -12.40
C ILE A 68 16.08 10.14 -12.27
N SER A 69 16.76 10.78 -11.33
CA SER A 69 16.70 12.23 -11.12
C SER A 69 17.19 13.04 -12.34
N GLU A 70 18.14 12.50 -13.07
CA GLU A 70 18.72 13.13 -14.26
C GLU A 70 17.91 12.88 -15.52
N ASN A 71 17.43 11.64 -15.71
CA ASN A 71 16.85 11.17 -16.97
C ASN A 71 15.32 10.95 -16.88
N GLY A 72 14.71 11.16 -15.70
CA GLY A 72 13.28 10.97 -15.49
C GLY A 72 12.83 9.53 -15.79
N LYS A 73 11.66 9.38 -16.41
CA LYS A 73 11.07 8.08 -16.77
C LYS A 73 12.07 7.20 -17.55
N LYS A 74 12.80 7.77 -18.49
CA LYS A 74 13.75 7.02 -19.32
C LYS A 74 14.87 6.41 -18.49
N GLY A 75 15.33 7.11 -17.45
CA GLY A 75 16.37 6.59 -16.57
C GLY A 75 16.02 5.29 -15.87
N PHE A 76 14.73 4.99 -15.69
CA PHE A 76 14.27 3.74 -15.07
C PHE A 76 13.83 2.68 -16.09
N TYR A 77 13.04 3.07 -17.08
CA TYR A 77 12.38 2.14 -17.99
C TYR A 77 13.17 1.85 -19.27
N GLU A 78 14.30 2.54 -19.50
CA GLU A 78 15.19 2.36 -20.65
C GLU A 78 16.65 2.37 -20.18
N GLY A 79 17.55 1.77 -20.95
CA GLY A 79 19.00 1.79 -20.70
C GLY A 79 19.45 0.92 -19.52
N GLU A 80 20.52 1.31 -18.84
CA GLU A 80 21.27 0.49 -17.88
C GLU A 80 20.40 -0.13 -16.77
N ILE A 81 19.49 0.66 -16.18
CA ILE A 81 18.62 0.15 -15.09
C ILE A 81 17.66 -0.90 -15.64
N ALA A 82 17.00 -0.61 -16.78
CA ALA A 82 16.08 -1.55 -17.42
C ALA A 82 16.78 -2.84 -17.83
N ASP A 83 17.99 -2.74 -18.41
CA ASP A 83 18.79 -3.89 -18.81
C ASP A 83 19.16 -4.78 -17.62
N LYS A 84 19.59 -4.18 -16.51
CA LYS A 84 19.88 -4.91 -15.26
C LYS A 84 18.63 -5.61 -14.70
N ILE A 85 17.47 -4.94 -14.68
CA ILE A 85 16.21 -5.52 -14.22
C ILE A 85 15.86 -6.76 -15.04
N VAL A 86 15.83 -6.61 -16.37
CA VAL A 86 15.42 -7.68 -17.29
C VAL A 86 16.39 -8.86 -17.23
N ASN A 87 17.69 -8.59 -17.27
CA ASN A 87 18.71 -9.65 -17.24
C ASN A 87 18.63 -10.47 -15.95
N ASP A 88 18.48 -9.82 -14.79
CA ASP A 88 18.40 -10.52 -13.51
C ASP A 88 17.09 -11.30 -13.36
N ILE A 89 15.97 -10.68 -13.69
CA ILE A 89 14.67 -11.33 -13.63
C ILE A 89 14.59 -12.56 -14.54
N GLN A 90 15.09 -12.45 -15.78
CA GLN A 90 15.10 -13.57 -16.74
C GLN A 90 16.09 -14.67 -16.34
N ALA A 91 17.25 -14.31 -15.79
CA ALA A 91 18.21 -15.28 -15.27
C ALA A 91 17.63 -16.10 -14.10
N ASN A 92 16.66 -15.52 -13.36
CA ASN A 92 15.94 -16.17 -12.25
C ASN A 92 14.58 -16.78 -12.70
N GLY A 93 14.33 -16.95 -14.00
CA GLY A 93 13.14 -17.61 -14.54
C GLY A 93 11.90 -16.72 -14.66
N GLY A 94 12.04 -15.41 -14.50
CA GLY A 94 10.96 -14.44 -14.71
C GLY A 94 10.77 -14.07 -16.17
N TYR A 95 9.68 -13.35 -16.49
CA TYR A 95 9.20 -13.14 -17.87
C TYR A 95 9.26 -11.68 -18.34
N ILE A 96 9.64 -10.71 -17.48
CA ILE A 96 9.69 -9.29 -17.84
C ILE A 96 10.69 -9.09 -18.98
N THR A 97 10.29 -8.29 -19.98
CA THR A 97 11.11 -7.91 -21.13
C THR A 97 11.41 -6.41 -21.14
N ILE A 98 12.39 -6.00 -21.94
CA ILE A 98 12.67 -4.58 -22.20
C ILE A 98 11.45 -3.86 -22.78
N ASP A 99 10.69 -4.52 -23.64
CA ASP A 99 9.49 -3.93 -24.24
C ASP A 99 8.38 -3.73 -23.20
N ASP A 100 8.24 -4.61 -22.22
CA ASP A 100 7.29 -4.43 -21.12
C ASP A 100 7.64 -3.17 -20.31
N LEU A 101 8.90 -2.97 -19.97
CA LEU A 101 9.35 -1.78 -19.26
C LEU A 101 9.16 -0.52 -20.09
N LYS A 102 9.62 -0.50 -21.33
CA LYS A 102 9.57 0.65 -22.24
C LYS A 102 8.14 1.10 -22.52
N ASN A 103 7.22 0.13 -22.68
CA ASN A 103 5.81 0.39 -22.97
C ASN A 103 4.96 0.64 -21.74
N TYR A 104 5.54 0.55 -20.53
CA TYR A 104 4.80 0.79 -19.30
C TYR A 104 4.25 2.22 -19.24
N THR A 105 2.96 2.32 -18.96
CA THR A 105 2.26 3.59 -18.79
C THR A 105 1.43 3.59 -17.52
N VAL A 106 1.32 4.76 -16.89
CA VAL A 106 0.44 4.94 -15.74
C VAL A 106 -1.01 4.84 -16.20
N ARG A 107 -1.82 4.12 -15.42
CA ARG A 107 -3.26 4.03 -15.65
C ARG A 107 -3.94 5.21 -14.97
N LYS A 108 -4.80 5.91 -15.71
CA LYS A 108 -5.72 6.87 -15.13
C LYS A 108 -7.00 6.12 -14.73
N SER A 109 -7.43 6.31 -13.50
CA SER A 109 -8.68 5.78 -13.00
C SER A 109 -9.70 6.91 -12.87
N GLU A 110 -10.97 6.61 -13.11
CA GLU A 110 -12.06 7.52 -12.75
C GLU A 110 -12.13 7.68 -11.24
N VAL A 111 -12.44 8.88 -10.79
CA VAL A 111 -12.64 9.18 -9.38
C VAL A 111 -14.06 8.79 -8.98
N LEU A 112 -14.20 7.97 -7.95
CA LEU A 112 -15.49 7.72 -7.34
C LEU A 112 -15.86 8.88 -6.43
N THR A 113 -17.11 9.30 -6.48
CA THR A 113 -17.63 10.37 -5.64
C THR A 113 -18.84 9.88 -4.84
N GLY A 114 -18.80 10.13 -3.53
CA GLY A 114 -19.91 9.95 -2.59
C GLY A 114 -20.19 11.24 -1.84
N LYS A 115 -21.20 11.23 -0.98
CA LYS A 115 -21.54 12.37 -0.11
C LYS A 115 -21.60 11.93 1.34
N PHE A 116 -21.18 12.82 2.24
CA PHE A 116 -21.30 12.64 3.68
C PHE A 116 -21.46 14.00 4.35
N ASN A 117 -22.53 14.16 5.10
CA ASN A 117 -22.82 15.39 5.86
C ASN A 117 -22.67 16.68 5.01
N GLY A 118 -23.13 16.62 3.74
CA GLY A 118 -23.06 17.73 2.80
C GLY A 118 -21.72 17.92 2.07
N TYR A 119 -20.70 17.17 2.40
CA TYR A 119 -19.40 17.17 1.74
C TYR A 119 -19.31 16.12 0.65
N ASP A 120 -18.57 16.42 -0.42
CA ASP A 120 -18.19 15.44 -1.43
C ASP A 120 -16.96 14.64 -0.95
N ILE A 121 -17.07 13.31 -1.04
CA ILE A 121 -15.99 12.38 -0.73
C ILE A 121 -15.48 11.83 -2.05
N HIS A 122 -14.20 12.01 -2.31
CA HIS A 122 -13.53 11.49 -3.50
C HIS A 122 -12.57 10.35 -3.13
N THR A 123 -12.61 9.27 -3.92
CA THR A 123 -11.75 8.11 -3.69
C THR A 123 -11.41 7.39 -4.99
N LEU A 124 -10.48 6.43 -4.89
CA LEU A 124 -10.01 5.64 -6.03
C LEU A 124 -11.05 4.59 -6.44
N ASN A 125 -11.20 4.40 -7.75
CA ASN A 125 -11.95 3.32 -8.36
C ASN A 125 -11.11 2.03 -8.42
N LEU A 126 -11.64 1.01 -9.08
CA LEU A 126 -10.92 -0.24 -9.32
C LEU A 126 -9.51 -0.01 -9.93
N PRO A 127 -8.52 -0.77 -9.49
CA PRO A 127 -8.56 -1.95 -8.61
C PRO A 127 -8.57 -1.64 -7.10
N SER A 128 -8.72 -0.40 -6.69
CA SER A 128 -8.86 -0.01 -5.28
C SER A 128 -10.27 -0.31 -4.75
N TYR A 129 -10.43 -0.27 -3.44
CA TYR A 129 -11.70 -0.53 -2.76
C TYR A 129 -12.40 0.74 -2.27
N GLY A 130 -12.21 1.84 -2.97
CA GLY A 130 -12.82 3.12 -2.60
C GLY A 130 -14.35 3.12 -2.55
N SER A 131 -15.01 2.31 -3.38
CA SER A 131 -16.46 2.10 -3.33
C SER A 131 -16.93 1.54 -1.99
N ILE A 132 -16.17 0.64 -1.36
CA ILE A 132 -16.48 0.12 -0.03
C ILE A 132 -16.42 1.23 1.02
N THR A 133 -15.41 2.08 0.93
CA THR A 133 -15.28 3.24 1.83
C THR A 133 -16.47 4.19 1.68
N ILE A 134 -16.86 4.54 0.44
CA ILE A 134 -18.03 5.38 0.20
C ILE A 134 -19.31 4.71 0.72
N GLN A 135 -19.52 3.42 0.43
CA GLN A 135 -20.68 2.69 0.91
C GLN A 135 -20.78 2.71 2.44
N MET A 136 -19.66 2.44 3.12
CA MET A 136 -19.59 2.47 4.59
C MET A 136 -20.00 3.84 5.15
N ILE A 137 -19.47 4.91 4.57
CA ILE A 137 -19.80 6.29 4.97
C ILE A 137 -21.26 6.62 4.65
N GLN A 138 -21.79 6.19 3.51
CA GLN A 138 -23.19 6.39 3.14
C GLN A 138 -24.14 5.64 4.07
N ILE A 139 -23.81 4.42 4.50
CA ILE A 139 -24.59 3.66 5.51
C ILE A 139 -24.57 4.43 6.82
N PHE A 140 -23.39 4.83 7.27
CA PHE A 140 -23.23 5.58 8.51
C PHE A 140 -24.03 6.89 8.55
N ASP A 141 -24.09 7.62 7.41
CA ASP A 141 -24.86 8.86 7.25
C ASP A 141 -26.40 8.67 7.40
N GLN A 142 -26.88 7.43 7.28
CA GLN A 142 -28.31 7.08 7.46
C GLN A 142 -28.61 6.59 8.88
N LEU A 143 -27.59 6.28 9.72
CA LEU A 143 -27.78 5.73 11.05
C LEU A 143 -28.05 6.84 12.08
N LYS A 144 -28.93 6.58 13.02
CA LYS A 144 -29.19 7.43 14.17
C LYS A 144 -28.14 7.15 15.25
N ILE A 145 -27.35 8.12 15.63
CA ILE A 145 -26.35 7.99 16.68
C ILE A 145 -26.79 8.79 17.89
N GLU A 146 -27.05 8.11 19.01
CA GLU A 146 -27.56 8.71 20.23
C GLU A 146 -26.48 8.83 21.32
N ASN A 147 -25.47 7.96 21.29
CA ASN A 147 -24.41 7.92 22.29
C ASN A 147 -23.14 7.24 21.73
N GLU A 148 -22.06 7.24 22.51
CA GLU A 148 -20.77 6.67 22.11
C GLU A 148 -20.82 5.14 21.88
N ARG A 149 -21.58 4.43 22.69
CA ARG A 149 -21.77 2.97 22.50
C ARG A 149 -22.48 2.70 21.19
N ASP A 150 -23.52 3.44 20.90
CA ASP A 150 -24.30 3.37 19.68
C ASP A 150 -23.43 3.66 18.45
N TRP A 151 -22.61 4.71 18.54
CA TRP A 151 -21.61 5.04 17.52
C TRP A 151 -20.70 3.86 17.24
N THR A 152 -20.10 3.24 18.27
CA THR A 152 -19.17 2.12 18.12
C THR A 152 -19.84 0.91 17.47
N LEU A 153 -21.04 0.53 17.94
CA LEU A 153 -21.76 -0.63 17.41
C LEU A 153 -22.20 -0.43 15.96
N LYS A 154 -22.79 0.70 15.67
CA LYS A 154 -23.34 0.98 14.33
C LYS A 154 -22.24 1.19 13.28
N ILE A 155 -21.13 1.83 13.63
CA ILE A 155 -19.99 1.94 12.73
C ILE A 155 -19.37 0.57 12.43
N SER A 156 -19.24 -0.28 13.45
CA SER A 156 -18.73 -1.64 13.27
C SER A 156 -19.63 -2.46 12.35
N SER A 157 -20.94 -2.35 12.51
CA SER A 157 -21.91 -3.00 11.61
C SER A 157 -21.86 -2.45 10.19
N ALA A 158 -21.72 -1.13 10.01
CA ALA A 158 -21.59 -0.52 8.69
C ALA A 158 -20.31 -0.98 7.98
N VAL A 159 -19.20 -1.11 8.71
CA VAL A 159 -17.94 -1.66 8.20
C VAL A 159 -18.14 -3.10 7.76
N GLU A 160 -18.67 -3.96 8.64
CA GLU A 160 -18.89 -5.37 8.35
C GLU A 160 -19.78 -5.56 7.12
N GLU A 161 -20.92 -4.88 7.06
CA GLU A 161 -21.84 -4.97 5.93
C GLU A 161 -21.18 -4.52 4.61
N SER A 162 -20.37 -3.46 4.64
CA SER A 162 -19.69 -2.97 3.46
C SER A 162 -18.62 -3.95 2.97
N TYR A 163 -17.85 -4.55 3.87
CA TYR A 163 -16.78 -5.50 3.53
C TYR A 163 -17.29 -6.80 2.91
N LYS A 164 -18.53 -7.21 3.13
CA LYS A 164 -19.16 -8.36 2.46
C LYS A 164 -19.13 -8.23 0.93
N TYR A 165 -19.06 -7.00 0.42
CA TYR A 165 -19.05 -6.71 -1.03
C TYR A 165 -17.65 -6.51 -1.61
N ARG A 166 -16.59 -6.70 -0.82
CA ARG A 166 -15.22 -6.50 -1.28
C ARG A 166 -14.88 -7.29 -2.54
N PHE A 167 -15.27 -8.55 -2.60
CA PHE A 167 -15.00 -9.44 -3.74
C PHE A 167 -16.06 -9.38 -4.85
N PHE A 168 -17.13 -8.62 -4.62
CA PHE A 168 -18.19 -8.41 -5.60
C PHE A 168 -17.80 -7.40 -6.67
N GLN A 169 -16.85 -6.52 -6.40
CA GLN A 169 -16.40 -5.45 -7.27
C GLN A 169 -15.55 -6.00 -8.42
N LYS A 170 -16.16 -6.30 -9.55
CA LYS A 170 -15.46 -6.84 -10.73
C LYS A 170 -15.40 -5.87 -11.91
N ASN A 171 -16.34 -4.93 -11.97
CA ASN A 171 -16.49 -3.96 -13.04
C ASN A 171 -17.26 -2.72 -12.53
N LEU A 172 -17.44 -1.73 -13.41
CA LEU A 172 -18.09 -0.47 -13.08
C LEU A 172 -19.55 -0.64 -12.64
N ASP A 173 -20.30 -1.58 -13.25
CA ASP A 173 -21.69 -1.83 -12.86
C ASP A 173 -21.81 -2.36 -11.43
N SER A 174 -20.94 -3.28 -11.06
CA SER A 174 -20.88 -3.78 -9.68
C SER A 174 -20.48 -2.69 -8.68
N VAL A 175 -19.57 -1.80 -9.04
CA VAL A 175 -19.20 -0.63 -8.23
C VAL A 175 -20.39 0.32 -8.08
N ASN A 176 -21.08 0.66 -9.15
CA ASN A 176 -22.27 1.55 -9.13
C ASN A 176 -23.41 0.96 -8.29
N SER A 177 -23.60 -0.35 -8.36
CA SER A 177 -24.58 -1.05 -7.50
C SER A 177 -24.24 -0.89 -6.00
N ILE A 178 -22.96 -0.97 -5.63
CA ILE A 178 -22.49 -0.76 -4.26
C ILE A 178 -22.75 0.69 -3.81
N LEU A 179 -22.50 1.65 -4.68
CA LEU A 179 -22.63 3.09 -4.37
C LEU A 179 -24.07 3.61 -4.33
N SER A 180 -25.07 2.75 -4.53
CA SER A 180 -26.50 3.13 -4.50
C SER A 180 -26.92 3.60 -3.10
N ILE A 181 -27.41 4.82 -3.01
CA ILE A 181 -27.94 5.39 -1.75
C ILE A 181 -29.15 4.60 -1.21
N ASN A 182 -29.96 4.04 -2.11
CA ASN A 182 -31.09 3.21 -1.70
C ASN A 182 -30.63 1.92 -1.00
N ARG A 183 -29.51 1.36 -1.49
CA ARG A 183 -28.86 0.22 -0.83
C ARG A 183 -28.32 0.62 0.54
N ALA A 184 -27.65 1.75 0.66
CA ALA A 184 -27.15 2.24 1.95
C ALA A 184 -28.28 2.44 2.95
N LYS A 185 -29.42 3.01 2.54
CA LYS A 185 -30.63 3.15 3.38
C LYS A 185 -31.19 1.80 3.85
N GLN A 186 -31.27 0.82 2.95
CA GLN A 186 -31.77 -0.51 3.29
C GLN A 186 -30.84 -1.20 4.31
N ILE A 187 -29.53 -1.11 4.12
CA ILE A 187 -28.56 -1.68 5.05
C ILE A 187 -28.64 -0.98 6.41
N ALA A 188 -28.73 0.35 6.42
CA ALA A 188 -28.87 1.12 7.65
C ALA A 188 -30.15 0.74 8.42
N SER A 189 -31.30 0.60 7.73
CA SER A 189 -32.54 0.11 8.35
C SER A 189 -32.37 -1.26 8.98
N ASN A 190 -31.72 -2.20 8.27
CA ASN A 190 -31.45 -3.54 8.83
C ASN A 190 -30.56 -3.50 10.08
N ILE A 191 -29.58 -2.58 10.12
CA ILE A 191 -28.72 -2.38 11.29
C ILE A 191 -29.53 -1.84 12.47
N GLU A 192 -30.42 -0.86 12.23
CA GLU A 192 -31.29 -0.32 13.29
C GLU A 192 -32.26 -1.37 13.84
N ASP A 193 -32.86 -2.19 12.98
CA ASP A 193 -33.83 -3.23 13.37
C ASP A 193 -33.18 -4.39 14.16
N ASN A 194 -31.89 -4.68 13.91
CA ASN A 194 -31.19 -5.82 14.50
C ASN A 194 -30.25 -5.46 15.66
N GLN A 195 -30.32 -4.25 16.21
CA GLN A 195 -29.44 -3.78 17.30
C GLN A 195 -29.50 -4.64 18.59
N SER A 196 -30.60 -5.36 18.83
CA SER A 196 -30.71 -6.26 19.96
C SER A 196 -29.91 -7.57 19.85
N GLU A 197 -29.44 -7.89 18.65
CA GLU A 197 -28.72 -9.14 18.35
C GLU A 197 -27.20 -8.97 18.06
N VAL A 198 -26.66 -7.75 18.16
CA VAL A 198 -25.20 -7.58 18.06
C VAL A 198 -24.53 -8.15 19.31
N VAL A 199 -24.57 -9.46 19.41
CA VAL A 199 -23.66 -10.20 20.28
C VAL A 199 -22.28 -10.04 19.69
N PHE A 200 -21.43 -9.28 20.38
CA PHE A 200 -19.99 -9.38 20.17
C PHE A 200 -19.63 -10.87 20.32
N LYS A 201 -19.51 -11.58 19.20
CA LYS A 201 -18.85 -12.86 19.20
C LYS A 201 -17.40 -12.55 19.55
N SER A 202 -17.05 -12.71 20.81
CA SER A 202 -15.69 -12.55 21.35
C SER A 202 -14.65 -13.46 20.66
N ASN A 203 -15.07 -14.27 19.68
CA ASN A 203 -14.26 -15.09 18.81
C ASN A 203 -13.93 -14.44 17.47
N LEU A 204 -14.22 -13.15 17.31
CA LEU A 204 -13.76 -12.39 16.17
C LEU A 204 -12.24 -12.18 16.33
N TYR A 205 -11.50 -13.11 15.74
CA TYR A 205 -10.06 -13.09 15.63
C TYR A 205 -9.34 -12.98 17.00
N GLU A 206 -8.76 -14.05 17.47
CA GLU A 206 -7.50 -13.92 18.17
C GLU A 206 -6.61 -13.13 17.19
N PHE A 207 -6.54 -11.82 17.41
CA PHE A 207 -5.58 -10.97 16.74
C PHE A 207 -4.21 -11.52 17.13
N ASP A 208 -3.65 -12.41 16.31
CA ASP A 208 -2.24 -12.75 16.47
C ASP A 208 -1.50 -11.42 16.34
N SER A 209 -0.67 -11.12 17.34
CA SER A 209 0.19 -9.94 17.33
C SER A 209 1.06 -9.86 16.06
N LYS A 210 1.19 -10.98 15.32
CA LYS A 210 1.78 -11.05 13.99
C LYS A 210 0.92 -10.33 12.93
N ASP A 211 -0.41 -10.34 13.05
CA ASP A 211 -1.29 -9.67 12.08
C ASP A 211 -1.26 -8.15 12.21
N LEU A 212 -1.04 -7.62 13.42
CA LEU A 212 -0.83 -6.18 13.65
C LEU A 212 0.50 -5.66 13.10
N ALA A 213 1.47 -6.54 12.88
CA ALA A 213 2.77 -6.20 12.31
C ALA A 213 2.77 -6.11 10.77
N GLN A 214 1.66 -6.42 10.10
CA GLN A 214 1.59 -6.56 8.63
C GLN A 214 1.18 -5.30 7.86
N GLY A 215 1.21 -4.12 8.46
CA GLY A 215 1.06 -2.85 7.75
C GLY A 215 2.31 -2.54 6.92
N HIS A 216 2.31 -2.92 5.63
CA HIS A 216 3.47 -2.76 4.72
C HIS A 216 3.26 -1.67 3.69
N THR A 217 2.20 -0.89 3.82
CA THR A 217 1.80 0.18 2.93
C THR A 217 2.12 1.52 3.55
N ALA A 218 2.71 2.43 2.79
CA ALA A 218 2.92 3.82 3.20
C ALA A 218 1.84 4.71 2.58
N HIS A 219 1.33 5.64 3.37
CA HIS A 219 0.39 6.65 2.92
C HIS A 219 0.85 8.02 3.38
N LEU A 220 0.74 9.01 2.51
CA LEU A 220 0.98 10.41 2.84
C LEU A 220 -0.11 11.30 2.25
N THR A 221 -0.42 12.37 2.95
CA THR A 221 -1.27 13.45 2.46
C THR A 221 -0.56 14.78 2.69
N THR A 222 -0.56 15.63 1.69
CA THR A 222 -0.01 16.98 1.79
C THR A 222 -0.92 17.98 1.09
N SER A 223 -0.91 19.21 1.55
CA SER A 223 -1.65 20.32 0.94
C SER A 223 -0.80 21.57 0.90
N ASP A 224 -1.11 22.45 -0.04
CA ASP A 224 -0.47 23.76 -0.16
C ASP A 224 -1.43 24.91 0.19
N LYS A 225 -0.89 26.12 0.25
CA LYS A 225 -1.67 27.31 0.54
C LYS A 225 -2.70 27.71 -0.53
N TYR A 226 -2.66 27.07 -1.70
CA TYR A 226 -3.59 27.31 -2.80
C TYR A 226 -4.75 26.31 -2.81
N GLY A 227 -4.81 25.41 -1.84
CA GLY A 227 -5.85 24.39 -1.73
C GLY A 227 -5.60 23.14 -2.56
N ASN A 228 -4.42 22.96 -3.17
CA ASN A 228 -4.05 21.70 -3.80
C ASN A 228 -3.80 20.66 -2.73
N VAL A 229 -4.30 19.45 -2.95
CA VAL A 229 -4.12 18.31 -2.04
C VAL A 229 -3.58 17.13 -2.84
N VAL A 230 -2.56 16.47 -2.29
CA VAL A 230 -2.07 15.19 -2.80
C VAL A 230 -2.24 14.14 -1.71
N SER A 231 -2.89 13.05 -2.05
CA SER A 231 -3.04 11.86 -1.19
C SER A 231 -2.43 10.68 -1.95
N LEU A 232 -1.38 10.11 -1.42
CA LEU A 232 -0.57 9.09 -2.08
C LEU A 232 -0.44 7.85 -1.20
N THR A 233 -0.85 6.71 -1.75
CA THR A 233 -0.60 5.40 -1.15
C THR A 233 0.39 4.64 -2.02
N GLN A 234 1.44 4.09 -1.41
CA GLN A 234 2.43 3.26 -2.10
C GLN A 234 2.71 1.99 -1.30
N THR A 235 2.88 0.90 -2.02
CA THR A 235 3.13 -0.41 -1.42
C THR A 235 3.91 -1.31 -2.36
N LEU A 236 4.71 -2.22 -1.79
CA LEU A 236 5.30 -3.34 -2.49
C LEU A 236 4.46 -4.63 -2.37
N GLY A 237 3.30 -4.56 -1.69
CA GLY A 237 2.47 -5.69 -1.32
C GLY A 237 2.81 -6.21 0.08
N PRO A 238 3.18 -7.47 0.27
CA PRO A 238 3.58 -7.99 1.57
C PRO A 238 4.90 -7.39 2.06
N ASN A 239 5.32 -7.75 3.28
CA ASN A 239 6.57 -7.28 3.86
C ASN A 239 7.73 -7.45 2.86
N MET A 240 8.49 -6.37 2.62
CA MET A 240 9.60 -6.33 1.66
C MET A 240 9.24 -6.77 0.22
N GLY A 241 7.96 -6.69 -0.17
CA GLY A 241 7.50 -7.06 -1.51
C GLY A 241 7.80 -8.51 -1.88
N SER A 242 8.36 -8.72 -3.07
CA SER A 242 8.81 -10.03 -3.54
C SER A 242 10.05 -10.58 -2.80
N LYS A 243 10.73 -9.77 -1.99
CA LYS A 243 12.04 -10.01 -1.37
C LYS A 243 13.17 -10.16 -2.39
N VAL A 244 12.95 -9.76 -3.62
CA VAL A 244 13.96 -9.79 -4.69
C VAL A 244 14.49 -8.40 -4.94
N ALA A 245 15.82 -8.26 -4.97
CA ALA A 245 16.51 -7.04 -5.39
C ALA A 245 17.60 -7.40 -6.40
N THR A 246 17.69 -6.65 -7.48
CA THR A 246 18.76 -6.82 -8.47
C THR A 246 20.05 -6.17 -7.96
N LYS A 247 21.15 -6.90 -8.05
CA LYS A 247 22.50 -6.39 -7.72
C LYS A 247 22.84 -5.17 -8.56
N GLY A 248 23.31 -4.11 -7.91
CA GLY A 248 23.67 -2.83 -8.52
C GLY A 248 22.50 -1.89 -8.73
N LEU A 249 21.29 -2.19 -8.15
CA LEU A 249 20.12 -1.30 -8.21
C LEU A 249 19.63 -0.84 -6.84
N GLY A 250 19.68 -1.69 -5.82
CA GLY A 250 19.43 -1.32 -4.42
C GLY A 250 17.98 -1.19 -4.00
N PHE A 251 16.99 -1.61 -4.79
CA PHE A 251 15.58 -1.58 -4.44
C PHE A 251 14.93 -2.97 -4.57
N LEU A 252 13.85 -3.17 -3.82
CA LEU A 252 13.04 -4.39 -3.85
C LEU A 252 11.90 -4.27 -4.86
N TYR A 253 11.53 -5.40 -5.46
CA TYR A 253 10.39 -5.47 -6.39
C TYR A 253 9.06 -5.66 -5.64
N ASN A 254 7.99 -5.18 -6.25
CA ASN A 254 6.61 -5.50 -5.88
C ASN A 254 6.29 -6.97 -6.20
N VAL A 255 5.19 -7.49 -5.68
CA VAL A 255 4.59 -8.78 -6.04
C VAL A 255 3.44 -8.61 -6.99
#